data_90484edecefe7a91a9fe721a71ed7285
#
_entry.id   90484edecefe7a91a9fe721a71ed7285
#
_cell.length_a   1.000
_cell.length_b   1.000
_cell.length_c   1.000
_cell.angle_alpha   90.00
_cell.angle_beta   90.00
_cell.angle_gamma   90.00
#
_symmetry.space_group_name_H-M   'P 1'
#
loop_
_entity.id
_entity.type
_entity.pdbx_description
1 polymer ?
#
loop_
_entity_poly.entity_id
_entity_poly.type
_entity_poly.pdbx_seq_one_letter_code
_entity_poly.pdbx_strand_id
1 'polypeptide(L)'
;KVFCGECGLPHKRRMNYSTHIQYPALTCSGHLKDKNSCSQKFIREDALQMAFVTMMNKLVFAHKEVLQPLLTSLRSISQKDAISRLSELDERLEKNAERQNTLTTLMTRGYLDPALFTQESNDLLTEAQALTEEKEHLVFSVNGEMKKTEKLADLIRFCSRGEMLTEFDGDCFSQFVKRVVIHERNAAAFELKCGLILKERIR
;
A
#
# COMPACT_ATOMS: atom_id res chain seq x y z
N LYS A 1 12.48 0.31 -7.40
CA LYS A 1 13.59 0.85 -6.60
C LYS A 1 13.97 -0.14 -5.51
N VAL A 2 15.28 -0.27 -5.21
CA VAL A 2 15.83 -1.18 -4.18
C VAL A 2 16.33 -0.34 -3.01
N PHE A 3 15.94 -0.70 -1.81
CA PHE A 3 16.25 0.00 -0.56
C PHE A 3 16.97 -0.92 0.42
N CYS A 4 17.80 -0.32 1.26
CA CYS A 4 18.48 -1.01 2.35
C CYS A 4 17.54 -1.19 3.54
N GLY A 5 17.43 -2.40 4.09
CA GLY A 5 16.61 -2.68 5.27
C GLY A 5 17.27 -2.24 6.58
N GLU A 6 18.56 -1.94 6.57
CA GLU A 6 19.30 -1.46 7.74
C GLU A 6 19.23 0.07 7.87
N CYS A 7 19.60 0.82 6.82
CA CYS A 7 19.65 2.28 6.87
C CYS A 7 18.54 3.00 6.10
N GLY A 8 17.64 2.26 5.43
CA GLY A 8 16.52 2.82 4.66
C GLY A 8 16.90 3.52 3.34
N LEU A 9 18.18 3.72 3.06
CA LEU A 9 18.62 4.44 1.88
C LEU A 9 18.57 3.56 0.62
N PRO A 10 18.42 4.18 -0.58
CA PRO A 10 18.36 3.42 -1.82
C PRO A 10 19.72 2.80 -2.18
N HIS A 11 19.67 1.67 -2.87
CA HIS A 11 20.84 1.09 -3.51
C HIS A 11 21.10 1.79 -4.85
N LYS A 12 22.38 1.99 -5.17
CA LYS A 12 22.86 2.51 -6.45
C LYS A 12 23.46 1.38 -7.28
N ARG A 13 23.11 1.33 -8.56
CA ARG A 13 23.71 0.41 -9.52
C ARG A 13 25.14 0.85 -9.83
N ARG A 14 26.09 -0.07 -9.74
CA ARG A 14 27.50 0.13 -10.03
C ARG A 14 28.08 -1.10 -10.73
N MET A 15 29.11 -0.89 -11.55
CA MET A 15 29.93 -1.97 -12.07
C MET A 15 30.99 -2.32 -11.04
N ASN A 16 30.98 -3.57 -10.61
CA ASN A 16 32.01 -4.13 -9.76
C ASN A 16 32.99 -4.99 -10.60
N TYR A 17 34.23 -5.07 -10.14
CA TYR A 17 35.29 -5.79 -10.80
C TYR A 17 35.76 -6.91 -9.90
N SER A 18 35.80 -8.12 -10.40
CA SER A 18 36.56 -9.23 -9.85
C SER A 18 37.71 -9.55 -10.79
N THR A 19 38.67 -10.35 -10.39
CA THR A 19 39.98 -10.56 -11.04
C THR A 19 39.94 -10.72 -12.56
N HIS A 20 38.79 -11.14 -13.14
CA HIS A 20 38.65 -11.31 -14.60
C HIS A 20 37.24 -10.96 -15.14
N ILE A 21 36.30 -10.49 -14.30
CA ILE A 21 34.90 -10.32 -14.70
C ILE A 21 34.34 -9.00 -14.16
N GLN A 22 33.72 -8.23 -15.04
CA GLN A 22 32.85 -7.10 -14.65
C GLN A 22 31.44 -7.59 -14.45
N TYR A 23 30.80 -7.16 -13.38
CA TYR A 23 29.39 -7.47 -13.13
C TYR A 23 28.65 -6.30 -12.49
N PRO A 24 27.36 -6.10 -12.84
CA PRO A 24 26.55 -5.09 -12.22
C PRO A 24 26.17 -5.49 -10.79
N ALA A 25 26.28 -4.53 -9.88
CA ALA A 25 25.93 -4.71 -8.48
C ALA A 25 25.13 -3.51 -7.94
N LEU A 26 24.29 -3.77 -6.98
CA LEU A 26 23.49 -2.79 -6.26
C LEU A 26 24.17 -2.52 -4.91
N THR A 27 24.71 -1.34 -4.73
CA THR A 27 25.45 -0.93 -3.53
C THR A 27 24.65 0.04 -2.68
N CYS A 28 24.56 -0.18 -1.39
CA CYS A 28 23.85 0.69 -0.46
C CYS A 28 24.46 2.11 -0.47
N SER A 29 23.60 3.12 -0.62
CA SER A 29 24.05 4.52 -0.61
C SER A 29 24.58 4.98 0.76
N GLY A 30 24.06 4.41 1.85
CA GLY A 30 24.58 4.64 3.20
C GLY A 30 25.99 4.12 3.37
N HIS A 31 26.22 2.86 2.99
CA HIS A 31 27.57 2.26 3.02
C HIS A 31 28.58 2.98 2.12
N LEU A 32 28.11 3.56 0.99
CA LEU A 32 28.99 4.35 0.11
C LEU A 32 29.41 5.68 0.72
N LYS A 33 28.55 6.27 1.58
CA LYS A 33 28.86 7.53 2.27
C LYS A 33 29.78 7.29 3.46
N ASP A 34 29.42 6.30 4.27
CA ASP A 34 30.19 5.91 5.45
C ASP A 34 30.05 4.40 5.67
N LYS A 35 31.19 3.71 5.60
CA LYS A 35 31.27 2.25 5.77
C LYS A 35 30.85 1.78 7.16
N ASN A 36 30.92 2.65 8.15
CA ASN A 36 30.55 2.35 9.53
C ASN A 36 29.06 2.55 9.81
N SER A 37 28.37 3.35 8.99
CA SER A 37 26.95 3.66 9.18
C SER A 37 26.00 2.56 8.69
N CYS A 38 26.47 1.63 7.85
CA CYS A 38 25.66 0.54 7.31
C CYS A 38 26.53 -0.65 6.93
N SER A 39 26.16 -1.84 7.39
CA SER A 39 26.90 -3.09 7.12
C SER A 39 26.63 -3.65 5.71
N GLN A 40 25.57 -3.20 5.04
CA GLN A 40 25.14 -3.64 3.71
C GLN A 40 26.08 -3.14 2.62
N LYS A 41 26.95 -4.00 2.11
CA LYS A 41 27.95 -3.61 1.09
C LYS A 41 27.33 -3.52 -0.30
N PHE A 42 27.15 -4.66 -0.94
CA PHE A 42 26.57 -4.77 -2.27
C PHE A 42 25.90 -6.12 -2.47
N ILE A 43 25.00 -6.17 -3.44
CA ILE A 43 24.35 -7.39 -3.93
C ILE A 43 24.51 -7.44 -5.44
N ARG A 44 24.77 -8.59 -6.00
CA ARG A 44 24.82 -8.80 -7.43
C ARG A 44 23.43 -8.59 -8.04
N GLU A 45 23.36 -7.87 -9.15
CA GLU A 45 22.10 -7.57 -9.80
C GLU A 45 21.45 -8.84 -10.36
N ASP A 46 22.22 -9.74 -10.97
CA ASP A 46 21.76 -11.02 -11.48
C ASP A 46 21.16 -11.91 -10.39
N ALA A 47 21.78 -11.95 -9.21
CA ALA A 47 21.27 -12.73 -8.08
C ALA A 47 19.92 -12.19 -7.57
N LEU A 48 19.73 -10.86 -7.55
CA LEU A 48 18.45 -10.25 -7.20
C LEU A 48 17.39 -10.52 -8.28
N GLN A 49 17.76 -10.47 -9.56
CA GLN A 49 16.89 -10.80 -10.68
C GLN A 49 16.41 -12.26 -10.61
N MET A 50 17.30 -13.20 -10.31
CA MET A 50 16.94 -14.61 -10.14
C MET A 50 16.07 -14.85 -8.90
N ALA A 51 16.26 -14.09 -7.82
CA ALA A 51 15.37 -14.13 -6.67
C ALA A 51 13.94 -13.69 -7.04
N PHE A 52 13.80 -12.63 -7.87
CA PHE A 52 12.51 -12.21 -8.41
C PHE A 52 11.85 -13.31 -9.26
N VAL A 53 12.59 -13.91 -10.22
CA VAL A 53 12.09 -15.02 -11.04
C VAL A 53 11.61 -16.18 -10.19
N THR A 54 12.40 -16.57 -9.18
CA THR A 54 12.04 -17.63 -8.23
C THR A 54 10.76 -17.32 -7.47
N MET A 55 10.64 -16.08 -6.96
CA MET A 55 9.44 -15.61 -6.27
C MET A 55 8.20 -15.68 -7.18
N MET A 56 8.30 -15.15 -8.41
CA MET A 56 7.17 -15.15 -9.35
C MET A 56 6.74 -16.57 -9.73
N ASN A 57 7.70 -17.47 -9.96
CA ASN A 57 7.41 -18.88 -10.29
C ASN A 57 6.72 -19.61 -9.12
N LYS A 58 7.08 -19.32 -7.87
CA LYS A 58 6.35 -19.82 -6.69
C LYS A 58 4.91 -19.32 -6.68
N LEU A 59 4.69 -18.04 -7.03
CA LEU A 59 3.33 -17.48 -7.12
C LEU A 59 2.53 -18.12 -8.26
N VAL A 60 3.13 -18.35 -9.42
CA VAL A 60 2.49 -19.07 -10.54
C VAL A 60 2.05 -20.45 -10.09
N PHE A 61 2.90 -21.17 -9.37
CA PHE A 61 2.58 -22.52 -8.87
C PHE A 61 1.46 -22.51 -7.81
N ALA A 62 1.53 -21.59 -6.85
CA ALA A 62 0.64 -21.59 -5.67
C ALA A 62 -0.57 -20.64 -5.79
N HIS A 63 -0.83 -20.02 -6.96
CA HIS A 63 -1.85 -18.96 -7.08
C HIS A 63 -3.26 -19.41 -6.69
N LYS A 64 -3.65 -20.66 -7.00
CA LYS A 64 -4.99 -21.18 -6.67
C LYS A 64 -5.18 -21.37 -5.17
N GLU A 65 -4.12 -21.79 -4.48
CA GLU A 65 -4.18 -22.18 -3.08
C GLU A 65 -3.93 -20.98 -2.14
N VAL A 66 -3.22 -19.97 -2.62
CA VAL A 66 -2.81 -18.83 -1.79
C VAL A 66 -3.49 -17.54 -2.24
N LEU A 67 -3.35 -17.16 -3.52
CA LEU A 67 -3.80 -15.85 -3.99
C LEU A 67 -5.32 -15.77 -4.18
N GLN A 68 -5.97 -16.83 -4.66
CA GLN A 68 -7.43 -16.82 -4.88
C GLN A 68 -8.23 -16.73 -3.57
N PRO A 69 -7.95 -17.55 -2.53
CA PRO A 69 -8.61 -17.39 -1.22
C PRO A 69 -8.38 -16.01 -0.60
N LEU A 70 -7.15 -15.48 -0.71
CA LEU A 70 -6.83 -14.13 -0.24
C LEU A 70 -7.69 -13.07 -0.93
N LEU A 71 -7.84 -13.13 -2.25
CA LEU A 71 -8.68 -12.19 -3.01
C LEU A 71 -10.14 -12.27 -2.55
N THR A 72 -10.67 -13.47 -2.35
CA THR A 72 -12.03 -13.70 -1.87
C THR A 72 -12.24 -13.11 -0.47
N SER A 73 -11.32 -13.34 0.45
CA SER A 73 -11.36 -12.81 1.81
C SER A 73 -11.32 -11.27 1.81
N LEU A 74 -10.41 -10.65 1.04
CA LEU A 74 -10.32 -9.20 0.95
C LEU A 74 -11.61 -8.57 0.39
N ARG A 75 -12.23 -9.20 -0.60
CA ARG A 75 -13.51 -8.71 -1.15
C ARG A 75 -14.67 -8.81 -0.17
N SER A 76 -14.73 -9.87 0.63
CA SER A 76 -15.85 -10.10 1.55
C SER A 76 -15.83 -9.22 2.79
N ILE A 77 -14.65 -8.94 3.33
CA ILE A 77 -14.48 -8.18 4.59
C ILE A 77 -14.56 -6.67 4.31
N SER A 78 -13.83 -6.18 3.32
CA SER A 78 -13.68 -4.74 3.07
C SER A 78 -14.97 -4.05 2.62
N GLN A 79 -15.87 -4.72 1.89
CA GLN A 79 -17.05 -4.06 1.33
C GLN A 79 -18.20 -3.90 2.34
N LYS A 80 -18.50 -4.90 3.15
CA LYS A 80 -19.69 -4.85 4.02
C LYS A 80 -19.53 -3.84 5.14
N ASP A 81 -18.40 -3.87 5.83
CA ASP A 81 -18.17 -2.99 6.99
C ASP A 81 -18.04 -1.51 6.56
N ALA A 82 -17.37 -1.27 5.43
CA ALA A 82 -17.20 0.08 4.92
C ALA A 82 -18.53 0.69 4.42
N ILE A 83 -19.36 -0.07 3.71
CA ILE A 83 -20.69 0.40 3.25
C ILE A 83 -21.57 0.71 4.43
N SER A 84 -21.61 -0.16 5.45
CA SER A 84 -22.40 0.06 6.67
C SER A 84 -21.95 1.33 7.40
N ARG A 85 -20.65 1.53 7.55
CA ARG A 85 -20.12 2.73 8.22
C ARG A 85 -20.36 4.01 7.44
N LEU A 86 -20.22 3.99 6.10
CA LEU A 86 -20.56 5.13 5.26
C LEU A 86 -22.04 5.50 5.35
N SER A 87 -22.93 4.51 5.34
CA SER A 87 -24.36 4.74 5.51
C SER A 87 -24.71 5.35 6.89
N GLU A 88 -24.04 4.90 7.95
CA GLU A 88 -24.20 5.47 9.29
C GLU A 88 -23.73 6.94 9.36
N LEU A 89 -22.60 7.25 8.74
CA LEU A 89 -22.09 8.62 8.69
C LEU A 89 -23.02 9.55 7.87
N ASP A 90 -23.57 9.05 6.77
CA ASP A 90 -24.55 9.81 5.96
C ASP A 90 -25.82 10.09 6.75
N GLU A 91 -26.37 9.12 7.46
CA GLU A 91 -27.54 9.31 8.32
C GLU A 91 -27.28 10.34 9.44
N ARG A 92 -26.09 10.33 10.04
CA ARG A 92 -25.71 11.31 11.07
C ARG A 92 -25.56 12.72 10.50
N LEU A 93 -24.99 12.87 9.30
CA LEU A 93 -24.89 14.15 8.61
C LEU A 93 -26.27 14.70 8.24
N GLU A 94 -27.19 13.85 7.76
CA GLU A 94 -28.55 14.25 7.46
C GLU A 94 -29.30 14.74 8.72
N LYS A 95 -29.22 13.99 9.82
CA LYS A 95 -29.81 14.40 11.11
C LYS A 95 -29.22 15.72 11.63
N ASN A 96 -27.91 15.93 11.46
CA ASN A 96 -27.27 17.19 11.83
C ASN A 96 -27.81 18.35 10.98
N ALA A 97 -27.95 18.17 9.66
CA ALA A 97 -28.52 19.17 8.76
C ALA A 97 -29.99 19.50 9.10
N GLU A 98 -30.80 18.50 9.45
CA GLU A 98 -32.18 18.71 9.92
C GLU A 98 -32.23 19.54 11.20
N ARG A 99 -31.34 19.27 12.17
CA ARG A 99 -31.23 20.06 13.42
C ARG A 99 -30.81 21.49 13.13
N GLN A 100 -29.86 21.74 12.22
CA GLN A 100 -29.45 23.08 11.81
C GLN A 100 -30.63 23.85 11.19
N ASN A 101 -31.42 23.22 10.32
CA ASN A 101 -32.62 23.82 9.71
C ASN A 101 -33.66 24.15 10.76
N THR A 102 -33.91 23.26 11.72
CA THR A 102 -34.85 23.49 12.82
C THR A 102 -34.39 24.66 13.70
N LEU A 103 -33.11 24.70 14.06
CA LEU A 103 -32.52 25.78 14.85
C LEU A 103 -32.66 27.13 14.17
N THR A 104 -32.38 27.20 12.87
CA THR A 104 -32.54 28.38 12.03
C THR A 104 -33.99 28.85 11.98
N THR A 105 -34.92 27.89 11.86
CA THR A 105 -36.37 28.20 11.85
C THR A 105 -36.85 28.76 13.19
N LEU A 106 -36.41 28.21 14.30
CA LEU A 106 -36.75 28.71 15.64
C LEU A 106 -36.20 30.11 15.88
N MET A 107 -34.97 30.37 15.46
CA MET A 107 -34.35 31.70 15.54
C MET A 107 -35.10 32.72 14.71
N THR A 108 -35.47 32.39 13.47
CA THR A 108 -36.21 33.29 12.56
C THR A 108 -37.59 33.65 13.09
N ARG A 109 -38.23 32.75 13.84
CA ARG A 109 -39.51 32.98 14.47
C ARG A 109 -39.44 33.69 15.82
N GLY A 110 -38.24 33.98 16.30
CA GLY A 110 -38.03 34.66 17.58
C GLY A 110 -38.24 33.77 18.82
N TYR A 111 -38.24 32.43 18.64
CA TYR A 111 -38.46 31.48 19.73
C TYR A 111 -37.14 31.07 20.42
N LEU A 112 -36.00 31.54 19.93
CA LEU A 112 -34.69 31.14 20.42
C LEU A 112 -33.85 32.38 20.79
N ASP A 113 -33.13 32.29 21.92
CA ASP A 113 -32.18 33.31 22.34
C ASP A 113 -30.97 33.34 21.38
N PRO A 114 -30.48 34.52 20.94
CA PRO A 114 -29.36 34.65 20.02
C PRO A 114 -28.06 34.02 20.51
N ALA A 115 -27.78 34.07 21.82
CA ALA A 115 -26.57 33.48 22.39
C ALA A 115 -26.64 31.94 22.32
N LEU A 116 -27.78 31.38 22.69
CA LEU A 116 -28.04 29.92 22.58
C LEU A 116 -28.00 29.47 21.12
N PHE A 117 -28.61 30.24 20.20
CA PHE A 117 -28.51 29.93 18.76
C PHE A 117 -27.07 29.84 18.29
N THR A 118 -26.22 30.81 18.67
CA THR A 118 -24.81 30.86 18.26
C THR A 118 -24.04 29.67 18.81
N GLN A 119 -24.28 29.30 20.07
CA GLN A 119 -23.62 28.15 20.69
C GLN A 119 -24.02 26.84 19.99
N GLU A 120 -25.32 26.54 19.91
CA GLU A 120 -25.81 25.31 19.29
C GLU A 120 -25.45 25.21 17.80
N SER A 121 -25.48 26.33 17.07
CA SER A 121 -25.06 26.36 15.67
C SER A 121 -23.58 26.03 15.50
N ASN A 122 -22.71 26.55 16.37
CA ASN A 122 -21.29 26.24 16.34
C ASN A 122 -21.02 24.78 16.68
N ASP A 123 -21.74 24.22 17.67
CA ASP A 123 -21.59 22.81 18.04
C ASP A 123 -22.02 21.88 16.88
N LEU A 124 -23.14 22.17 16.22
CA LEU A 124 -23.61 21.44 15.05
C LEU A 124 -22.64 21.57 13.86
N LEU A 125 -22.06 22.73 13.62
CA LEU A 125 -21.05 22.92 12.57
C LEU A 125 -19.81 22.12 12.85
N THR A 126 -19.33 22.11 14.11
CA THR A 126 -18.15 21.33 14.52
C THR A 126 -18.40 19.83 14.38
N GLU A 127 -19.59 19.35 14.77
CA GLU A 127 -19.98 17.94 14.59
C GLU A 127 -20.04 17.57 13.10
N ALA A 128 -20.67 18.41 12.25
CA ALA A 128 -20.76 18.16 10.80
C ALA A 128 -19.37 18.10 10.14
N GLN A 129 -18.46 18.97 10.58
CA GLN A 129 -17.07 18.98 10.09
C GLN A 129 -16.33 17.69 10.46
N ALA A 130 -16.42 17.25 11.71
CA ALA A 130 -15.81 16.00 12.17
C ALA A 130 -16.34 14.77 11.44
N LEU A 131 -17.67 14.69 11.23
CA LEU A 131 -18.29 13.60 10.48
C LEU A 131 -17.88 13.61 9.00
N THR A 132 -17.72 14.78 8.39
CA THR A 132 -17.25 14.90 7.01
C THR A 132 -15.81 14.44 6.86
N GLU A 133 -14.92 14.84 7.77
CA GLU A 133 -13.52 14.40 7.79
C GLU A 133 -13.41 12.88 7.99
N GLU A 134 -14.21 12.30 8.89
CA GLU A 134 -14.26 10.85 9.09
C GLU A 134 -14.71 10.12 7.82
N LYS A 135 -15.76 10.64 7.14
CA LYS A 135 -16.26 10.09 5.88
C LYS A 135 -15.22 10.14 4.78
N GLU A 136 -14.55 11.28 4.59
CA GLU A 136 -13.50 11.44 3.59
C GLU A 136 -12.33 10.47 3.84
N HIS A 137 -11.89 10.33 5.09
CA HIS A 137 -10.85 9.40 5.48
C HIS A 137 -11.24 7.95 5.19
N LEU A 138 -12.48 7.57 5.48
CA LEU A 138 -13.00 6.23 5.20
C LEU A 138 -13.07 5.95 3.70
N VAL A 139 -13.58 6.89 2.89
CA VAL A 139 -13.63 6.78 1.42
C VAL A 139 -12.22 6.64 0.83
N PHE A 140 -11.25 7.41 1.33
CA PHE A 140 -9.87 7.30 0.89
C PHE A 140 -9.26 5.93 1.22
N SER A 141 -9.52 5.41 2.41
CA SER A 141 -9.08 4.07 2.85
C SER A 141 -9.69 2.97 1.97
N VAL A 142 -11.00 3.00 1.74
CA VAL A 142 -11.71 2.04 0.89
C VAL A 142 -11.17 2.04 -0.55
N ASN A 143 -10.95 3.22 -1.12
CA ASN A 143 -10.37 3.35 -2.46
C ASN A 143 -8.95 2.79 -2.54
N GLY A 144 -8.15 2.95 -1.48
CA GLY A 144 -6.83 2.34 -1.36
C GLY A 144 -6.88 0.81 -1.34
N GLU A 145 -7.81 0.24 -0.59
CA GLU A 145 -8.04 -1.21 -0.52
C GLU A 145 -8.56 -1.78 -1.85
N MET A 146 -9.50 -1.09 -2.51
CA MET A 146 -10.00 -1.47 -3.84
C MET A 146 -8.86 -1.53 -4.86
N LYS A 147 -7.99 -0.52 -4.90
CA LYS A 147 -6.81 -0.52 -5.79
C LYS A 147 -5.86 -1.68 -5.52
N LYS A 148 -5.63 -2.05 -4.26
CA LYS A 148 -4.82 -3.24 -3.91
C LYS A 148 -5.50 -4.52 -4.39
N THR A 149 -6.80 -4.63 -4.22
CA THR A 149 -7.60 -5.78 -4.67
C THR A 149 -7.57 -5.95 -6.19
N GLU A 150 -7.67 -4.85 -6.95
CA GLU A 150 -7.49 -4.86 -8.41
C GLU A 150 -6.10 -5.33 -8.80
N LYS A 151 -5.04 -4.81 -8.15
CA LYS A 151 -3.66 -5.25 -8.41
C LYS A 151 -3.42 -6.71 -8.05
N LEU A 152 -4.10 -7.23 -7.02
CA LEU A 152 -4.06 -8.65 -6.69
C LEU A 152 -4.77 -9.49 -7.77
N ALA A 153 -5.91 -9.02 -8.28
CA ALA A 153 -6.61 -9.69 -9.38
C ALA A 153 -5.76 -9.71 -10.68
N ASP A 154 -5.04 -8.62 -10.98
CA ASP A 154 -4.10 -8.57 -12.12
C ASP A 154 -2.96 -9.58 -11.94
N LEU A 155 -2.40 -9.69 -10.73
CA LEU A 155 -1.36 -10.68 -10.40
C LEU A 155 -1.89 -12.12 -10.57
N ILE A 156 -3.09 -12.41 -10.07
CA ILE A 156 -3.72 -13.73 -10.25
C ILE A 156 -3.94 -14.05 -11.73
N ARG A 157 -4.39 -13.07 -12.52
CA ARG A 157 -4.60 -13.24 -13.97
C ARG A 157 -3.29 -13.56 -14.68
N PHE A 158 -2.20 -12.91 -14.30
CA PHE A 158 -0.86 -13.23 -14.79
C PHE A 158 -0.44 -14.65 -14.40
N CYS A 159 -0.52 -14.99 -13.13
CA CYS A 159 -0.15 -16.32 -12.62
C CYS A 159 -1.01 -17.45 -13.22
N SER A 160 -2.28 -17.19 -13.53
CA SER A 160 -3.21 -18.18 -14.10
C SER A 160 -2.88 -18.58 -15.54
N ARG A 161 -2.03 -17.83 -16.26
CA ARG A 161 -1.52 -18.22 -17.58
C ARG A 161 -0.62 -19.45 -17.48
N GLY A 162 -0.06 -19.70 -16.31
CA GLY A 162 0.77 -20.89 -16.03
C GLY A 162 2.18 -20.84 -16.63
N GLU A 163 2.56 -19.73 -17.24
CA GLU A 163 3.89 -19.52 -17.83
C GLU A 163 4.89 -19.18 -16.75
N MET A 164 5.90 -20.02 -16.58
CA MET A 164 7.01 -19.75 -15.66
C MET A 164 8.05 -18.88 -16.34
N LEU A 165 8.59 -17.92 -15.60
CA LEU A 165 9.69 -17.09 -16.06
C LEU A 165 10.98 -17.92 -16.07
N THR A 166 11.68 -17.92 -17.21
CA THR A 166 13.01 -18.53 -17.35
C THR A 166 14.14 -17.54 -17.08
N GLU A 167 13.86 -16.25 -17.29
CA GLU A 167 14.80 -15.15 -17.11
C GLU A 167 14.08 -13.93 -16.51
N PHE A 168 14.86 -12.92 -16.13
CA PHE A 168 14.32 -11.68 -15.57
C PHE A 168 13.58 -10.86 -16.65
N ASP A 169 12.32 -10.57 -16.38
CA ASP A 169 11.48 -9.70 -17.19
C ASP A 169 11.28 -8.36 -16.45
N GLY A 170 11.83 -7.29 -17.00
CA GLY A 170 11.75 -5.93 -16.45
C GLY A 170 10.33 -5.35 -16.47
N ASP A 171 9.52 -5.69 -17.45
CA ASP A 171 8.13 -5.23 -17.58
C ASP A 171 7.25 -5.92 -16.52
N CYS A 172 7.38 -7.22 -16.37
CA CYS A 172 6.76 -7.99 -15.31
C CYS A 172 7.16 -7.46 -13.91
N PHE A 173 8.46 -7.20 -13.70
CA PHE A 173 8.94 -6.60 -12.46
C PHE A 173 8.30 -5.23 -12.21
N SER A 174 8.29 -4.34 -13.19
CA SER A 174 7.71 -2.99 -13.09
C SER A 174 6.20 -3.02 -12.90
N GLN A 175 5.52 -4.01 -13.47
CA GLN A 175 4.08 -4.18 -13.34
C GLN A 175 3.67 -4.55 -11.91
N PHE A 176 4.37 -5.48 -11.27
CA PHE A 176 3.92 -6.07 -10.00
C PHE A 176 4.69 -5.57 -8.77
N VAL A 177 5.97 -5.21 -8.89
CA VAL A 177 6.79 -4.80 -7.75
C VAL A 177 6.70 -3.30 -7.50
N LYS A 178 6.41 -2.92 -6.26
CA LYS A 178 6.41 -1.53 -5.78
C LYS A 178 7.83 -1.11 -5.38
N ARG A 179 8.48 -1.92 -4.55
CA ARG A 179 9.86 -1.75 -4.11
C ARG A 179 10.45 -3.06 -3.60
N VAL A 180 11.77 -3.09 -3.51
CA VAL A 180 12.51 -4.20 -2.91
C VAL A 180 13.28 -3.67 -1.72
N VAL A 181 13.25 -4.40 -0.60
CA VAL A 181 14.00 -4.08 0.62
C VAL A 181 14.98 -5.22 0.90
N ILE A 182 16.25 -4.88 1.00
CA ILE A 182 17.32 -5.83 1.29
C ILE A 182 17.59 -5.81 2.80
N HIS A 183 17.16 -6.85 3.50
CA HIS A 183 17.37 -6.96 4.95
C HIS A 183 18.73 -7.52 5.29
N GLU A 184 19.19 -8.51 4.52
CA GLU A 184 20.47 -9.18 4.67
C GLU A 184 21.10 -9.41 3.29
N ARG A 185 22.39 -9.76 3.24
CA ARG A 185 23.07 -10.03 1.97
C ARG A 185 22.42 -11.13 1.12
N ASN A 186 21.73 -12.04 1.77
CA ASN A 186 21.14 -13.23 1.16
C ASN A 186 19.60 -13.22 1.19
N ALA A 187 18.96 -12.12 1.58
CA ALA A 187 17.50 -12.03 1.67
C ALA A 187 16.96 -10.68 1.18
N ALA A 188 16.01 -10.75 0.26
CA ALA A 188 15.24 -9.62 -0.25
C ALA A 188 13.77 -9.77 0.08
N ALA A 189 13.13 -8.69 0.49
CA ALA A 189 11.68 -8.57 0.58
C ALA A 189 11.16 -7.79 -0.64
N PHE A 190 10.33 -8.43 -1.43
CA PHE A 190 9.64 -7.82 -2.55
C PHE A 190 8.28 -7.32 -2.08
N GLU A 191 8.09 -6.01 -2.04
CA GLU A 191 6.79 -5.41 -1.79
C GLU A 191 6.05 -5.25 -3.11
N LEU A 192 4.97 -5.99 -3.28
CA LEU A 192 4.14 -5.95 -4.47
C LEU A 192 3.14 -4.79 -4.41
N LYS A 193 2.68 -4.31 -5.56
CA LYS A 193 1.69 -3.22 -5.67
C LYS A 193 0.32 -3.60 -5.08
N CYS A 194 0.02 -4.88 -4.97
CA CYS A 194 -1.17 -5.39 -4.29
C CYS A 194 -1.05 -5.41 -2.76
N GLY A 195 0.10 -4.99 -2.20
CA GLY A 195 0.35 -4.94 -0.76
C GLY A 195 0.99 -6.20 -0.17
N LEU A 196 1.15 -7.28 -0.93
CA LEU A 196 1.87 -8.47 -0.46
C LEU A 196 3.36 -8.17 -0.31
N ILE A 197 3.95 -8.73 0.75
CA ILE A 197 5.40 -8.68 1.00
C ILE A 197 5.93 -10.11 0.99
N LEU A 198 6.75 -10.42 0.02
CA LEU A 198 7.31 -11.75 -0.19
C LEU A 198 8.81 -11.71 0.03
N LYS A 199 9.29 -12.59 0.91
CA LYS A 199 10.74 -12.72 1.19
C LYS A 199 11.31 -13.85 0.37
N GLU A 200 12.45 -13.58 -0.29
CA GLU A 200 13.15 -14.57 -1.09
C GLU A 200 14.65 -14.53 -0.79
N ARG A 201 15.31 -15.69 -0.92
CA ARG A 201 16.77 -15.78 -0.77
C ARG A 201 17.46 -15.31 -2.04
N ILE A 202 18.51 -14.53 -1.85
CA ILE A 202 19.45 -14.13 -2.90
C ILE A 202 20.61 -15.11 -2.85
N ARG A 203 20.87 -15.84 -3.92
CA ARG A 203 21.93 -16.83 -4.04
C ARG A 203 23.05 -16.37 -4.96
#